data_f199e49fd7d61b19bd3e416aeee3b68a
#
_entry.id   f199e49fd7d61b19bd3e416aeee3b68a
#
_cell.length_a   1.000
_cell.length_b   1.000
_cell.length_c   1.000
_cell.angle_alpha   90.00
_cell.angle_beta   90.00
_cell.angle_gamma   90.00
#
_symmetry.space_group_name_H-M   'P 1'
#
loop_
_entity.id
_entity.type
_entity.pdbx_description
1 polymer ?
#
loop_
_entity_poly.entity_id
_entity_poly.type
_entity_poly.pdbx_seq_one_letter_code
_entity_poly.pdbx_strand_id
1 'polypeptide(L)'
;MGNVGCDYTAGVCKHYRKSVTKAFFDDKTGSFADGVQGADAFALAAGLGDRRTLDNLVAKYTVNRRFDTGFIGTYVLVEQLLAHDKVDVAFDLLSATVKGSFGYLKRLGETTIWEYLDTKWCSHAHPMFGAVAEFLPKVLLGLPDKERTNEVVLRPCFPRKLSHAEGSALYDGKPVEVRWRKTNNTIRYRVFVANGLNVSVICNGKTTVLSEGKNELTIQLLDNENE
;
A
#
# COMPACT_ATOMS: atom_id res chain seq x y z
N MET A 1 20.66 35.42 3.42
CA MET A 1 20.91 34.54 4.58
C MET A 1 20.87 33.12 4.08
N GLY A 2 22.03 32.45 3.97
CA GLY A 2 22.17 31.12 3.38
C GLY A 2 21.51 30.05 4.25
N ASN A 3 21.00 29.02 3.60
CA ASN A 3 20.30 27.85 4.12
C ASN A 3 21.24 26.91 4.94
N VAL A 4 21.69 27.39 6.12
CA VAL A 4 22.62 26.64 6.97
C VAL A 4 21.93 25.41 7.63
N GLY A 5 20.59 25.40 7.73
CA GLY A 5 19.84 24.29 8.31
C GLY A 5 19.73 23.03 7.43
N CYS A 6 19.78 23.17 6.10
CA CYS A 6 19.62 22.07 5.16
C CYS A 6 20.86 21.14 5.10
N ASP A 7 22.05 21.73 5.18
CA ASP A 7 23.31 20.96 5.13
C ASP A 7 23.59 20.14 6.39
N TYR A 8 23.21 20.67 7.57
CA TYR A 8 23.38 19.95 8.84
C TYR A 8 22.50 18.69 8.88
N THR A 9 21.22 18.83 8.54
CA THR A 9 20.26 17.71 8.50
C THR A 9 20.67 16.64 7.49
N ALA A 10 21.13 17.03 6.30
CA ALA A 10 21.61 16.10 5.28
C ALA A 10 22.86 15.32 5.74
N GLY A 11 23.79 15.99 6.41
CA GLY A 11 24.98 15.36 6.99
C GLY A 11 24.66 14.35 8.07
N VAL A 12 23.74 14.70 8.97
CA VAL A 12 23.25 13.83 10.07
C VAL A 12 22.53 12.62 9.50
N CYS A 13 21.61 12.80 8.55
CA CYS A 13 20.92 11.70 7.88
C CYS A 13 21.88 10.73 7.18
N LYS A 14 22.87 11.25 6.48
CA LYS A 14 23.90 10.43 5.81
C LYS A 14 24.71 9.61 6.81
N HIS A 15 25.07 10.21 7.95
CA HIS A 15 25.80 9.51 9.02
C HIS A 15 24.98 8.36 9.59
N TYR A 16 23.69 8.61 9.95
CA TYR A 16 22.82 7.58 10.49
C TYR A 16 22.57 6.45 9.48
N ARG A 17 22.28 6.77 8.22
CA ARG A 17 22.13 5.77 7.15
C ARG A 17 23.33 4.84 7.08
N LYS A 18 24.53 5.40 7.02
CA LYS A 18 25.79 4.62 6.97
C LYS A 18 25.95 3.73 8.21
N SER A 19 25.65 4.26 9.40
CA SER A 19 25.79 3.52 10.66
C SER A 19 24.78 2.36 10.76
N VAL A 20 23.52 2.60 10.38
CA VAL A 20 22.47 1.57 10.35
C VAL A 20 22.82 0.48 9.33
N THR A 21 23.22 0.84 8.12
CA THR A 21 23.61 -0.13 7.10
C THR A 21 24.79 -0.97 7.60
N LYS A 22 25.82 -0.33 8.16
CA LYS A 22 26.99 -1.06 8.70
C LYS A 22 26.64 -2.01 9.83
N ALA A 23 25.67 -1.66 10.69
CA ALA A 23 25.33 -2.43 11.88
C ALA A 23 24.36 -3.59 11.59
N PHE A 24 23.48 -3.44 10.62
CA PHE A 24 22.31 -4.33 10.46
C PHE A 24 22.16 -4.96 9.07
N PHE A 25 22.87 -4.48 8.05
CA PHE A 25 22.78 -5.06 6.71
C PHE A 25 23.76 -6.23 6.56
N ASP A 26 23.25 -7.38 6.15
CA ASP A 26 24.05 -8.53 5.76
C ASP A 26 24.22 -8.57 4.23
N ASP A 27 25.42 -8.33 3.75
CA ASP A 27 25.75 -8.34 2.33
C ASP A 27 25.56 -9.70 1.66
N LYS A 28 25.54 -10.81 2.41
CA LYS A 28 25.37 -12.16 1.87
C LYS A 28 23.90 -12.41 1.53
N THR A 29 23.02 -12.05 2.44
CA THR A 29 21.57 -12.27 2.30
C THR A 29 20.84 -11.10 1.65
N GLY A 30 21.36 -9.87 1.79
CA GLY A 30 20.71 -8.64 1.37
C GLY A 30 19.59 -8.19 2.32
N SER A 31 19.54 -8.75 3.55
CA SER A 31 18.53 -8.41 4.57
C SER A 31 19.09 -7.52 5.67
N PHE A 32 18.20 -6.76 6.30
CA PHE A 32 18.49 -6.02 7.53
C PHE A 32 18.06 -6.83 8.75
N ALA A 33 18.94 -6.92 9.77
CA ALA A 33 18.67 -7.61 11.02
C ALA A 33 18.03 -9.00 10.82
N ASP A 34 18.55 -9.79 9.89
CA ASP A 34 18.05 -11.12 9.51
C ASP A 34 16.57 -11.15 9.07
N GLY A 35 16.04 -10.02 8.59
CA GLY A 35 14.66 -9.88 8.15
C GLY A 35 13.62 -10.04 9.25
N VAL A 36 13.99 -9.88 10.54
CA VAL A 36 13.06 -10.04 11.67
C VAL A 36 11.96 -8.95 11.63
N GLN A 37 10.73 -9.34 11.96
CA GLN A 37 9.60 -8.43 12.23
C GLN A 37 9.44 -7.24 11.26
N GLY A 38 9.74 -7.44 9.99
CA GLY A 38 9.63 -6.36 9.01
C GLY A 38 10.81 -5.39 8.96
N ALA A 39 11.99 -5.78 9.50
CA ALA A 39 13.20 -4.95 9.45
C ALA A 39 13.54 -4.50 8.02
N ASP A 40 13.37 -5.39 7.03
CA ASP A 40 13.56 -5.07 5.61
C ASP A 40 12.58 -3.99 5.13
N ALA A 41 11.32 -3.99 5.59
CA ALA A 41 10.35 -2.95 5.24
C ALA A 41 10.76 -1.58 5.82
N PHE A 42 11.22 -1.52 7.07
CA PHE A 42 11.73 -0.28 7.65
C PHE A 42 13.00 0.22 6.93
N ALA A 43 13.87 -0.69 6.53
CA ALA A 43 15.06 -0.33 5.76
C ALA A 43 14.69 0.28 4.42
N LEU A 44 13.77 -0.33 3.67
CA LEU A 44 13.26 0.21 2.41
C LEU A 44 12.58 1.58 2.60
N ALA A 45 11.75 1.74 3.63
CA ALA A 45 11.10 3.01 3.97
C ALA A 45 12.13 4.12 4.28
N ALA A 46 13.25 3.76 4.90
CA ALA A 46 14.36 4.69 5.13
C ALA A 46 15.23 4.94 3.87
N GLY A 47 14.90 4.34 2.73
CA GLY A 47 15.71 4.38 1.50
C GLY A 47 17.05 3.65 1.66
N LEU A 48 17.08 2.63 2.51
CA LEU A 48 18.18 1.69 2.68
C LEU A 48 17.82 0.37 1.97
N GLY A 49 18.80 -0.52 1.85
CA GLY A 49 18.58 -1.78 1.16
C GLY A 49 18.65 -1.68 -0.36
N ASP A 50 18.53 -2.82 -1.00
CA ASP A 50 18.60 -2.98 -2.44
C ASP A 50 17.48 -3.90 -2.95
N ARG A 51 17.57 -4.36 -4.19
CA ARG A 51 16.59 -5.27 -4.80
C ARG A 51 16.47 -6.57 -3.99
N ARG A 52 17.55 -7.10 -3.44
CA ARG A 52 17.53 -8.33 -2.63
C ARG A 52 16.73 -8.15 -1.35
N THR A 53 16.83 -6.97 -0.72
CA THR A 53 16.03 -6.62 0.47
C THR A 53 14.53 -6.67 0.15
N LEU A 54 14.12 -6.15 -0.99
CA LEU A 54 12.73 -6.21 -1.45
C LEU A 54 12.32 -7.66 -1.75
N ASP A 55 13.14 -8.41 -2.47
CA ASP A 55 12.83 -9.79 -2.85
C ASP A 55 12.69 -10.69 -1.60
N ASN A 56 13.54 -10.50 -0.58
CA ASN A 56 13.44 -11.18 0.70
C ASN A 56 12.14 -10.83 1.44
N LEU A 57 11.77 -9.54 1.46
CA LEU A 57 10.52 -9.07 2.06
C LEU A 57 9.31 -9.73 1.37
N VAL A 58 9.28 -9.72 0.05
CA VAL A 58 8.23 -10.33 -0.77
C VAL A 58 8.15 -11.84 -0.52
N ALA A 59 9.26 -12.54 -0.58
CA ALA A 59 9.32 -13.99 -0.35
C ALA A 59 8.81 -14.37 1.04
N LYS A 60 9.26 -13.66 2.08
CA LYS A 60 8.83 -13.89 3.47
C LYS A 60 7.32 -13.80 3.62
N TYR A 61 6.70 -12.71 3.14
CA TYR A 61 5.28 -12.47 3.37
C TYR A 61 4.36 -13.21 2.39
N THR A 62 4.86 -13.59 1.22
CA THR A 62 4.15 -14.51 0.31
C THR A 62 3.97 -15.89 0.94
N VAL A 63 5.01 -16.39 1.63
CA VAL A 63 4.98 -17.70 2.30
C VAL A 63 4.18 -17.64 3.61
N ASN A 64 4.51 -16.70 4.48
CA ASN A 64 3.96 -16.64 5.83
C ASN A 64 2.49 -16.22 5.86
N ARG A 65 2.08 -15.32 4.98
CA ARG A 65 0.73 -14.76 4.84
C ARG A 65 0.12 -14.26 6.17
N ARG A 66 0.96 -13.81 7.08
CA ARG A 66 0.59 -13.28 8.40
C ARG A 66 1.46 -12.08 8.75
N PHE A 67 0.95 -11.23 9.61
CA PHE A 67 1.72 -10.14 10.20
C PHE A 67 2.50 -10.65 11.42
N ASP A 68 3.80 -10.47 11.41
CA ASP A 68 4.70 -10.66 12.55
C ASP A 68 5.22 -9.32 13.09
N THR A 69 4.65 -8.23 12.59
CA THR A 69 4.96 -6.85 12.91
C THR A 69 3.91 -6.27 13.85
N GLY A 70 4.31 -5.36 14.74
CA GLY A 70 3.36 -4.54 15.49
C GLY A 70 2.62 -3.56 14.55
N PHE A 71 1.71 -2.76 15.08
CA PHE A 71 0.84 -1.89 14.28
C PHE A 71 1.61 -0.90 13.39
N ILE A 72 2.72 -0.30 13.86
CA ILE A 72 3.58 0.57 13.05
C ILE A 72 4.24 -0.23 11.92
N GLY A 73 4.84 -1.37 12.27
CA GLY A 73 5.52 -2.21 11.28
C GLY A 73 4.57 -2.80 10.24
N THR A 74 3.33 -3.10 10.62
CA THR A 74 2.29 -3.55 9.67
C THR A 74 1.96 -2.46 8.65
N TYR A 75 1.81 -1.22 9.09
CA TYR A 75 1.60 -0.08 8.21
C TYR A 75 2.76 0.09 7.22
N VAL A 76 3.99 0.18 7.74
CA VAL A 76 5.21 0.34 6.92
C VAL A 76 5.38 -0.82 5.93
N LEU A 77 5.12 -2.06 6.36
CA LEU A 77 5.19 -3.24 5.50
C LEU A 77 4.23 -3.12 4.30
N VAL A 78 2.95 -2.82 4.57
CA VAL A 78 1.95 -2.68 3.51
C VAL A 78 2.31 -1.52 2.59
N GLU A 79 2.71 -0.38 3.15
CA GLU A 79 3.15 0.79 2.38
C GLU A 79 4.31 0.43 1.43
N GLN A 80 5.34 -0.26 1.92
CA GLN A 80 6.49 -0.61 1.09
C GLN A 80 6.14 -1.64 0.01
N LEU A 81 5.31 -2.64 0.30
CA LEU A 81 4.83 -3.54 -0.75
C LEU A 81 4.09 -2.79 -1.85
N LEU A 82 3.25 -1.82 -1.50
CA LEU A 82 2.51 -1.00 -2.47
C LEU A 82 3.42 -0.03 -3.23
N ALA A 83 4.37 0.60 -2.57
CA ALA A 83 5.34 1.52 -3.18
C ALA A 83 6.26 0.83 -4.21
N HIS A 84 6.44 -0.48 -4.07
CA HIS A 84 7.24 -1.31 -4.97
C HIS A 84 6.38 -2.19 -5.90
N ASP A 85 5.13 -1.81 -6.17
CA ASP A 85 4.19 -2.47 -7.08
C ASP A 85 3.86 -3.95 -6.71
N LYS A 86 4.06 -4.34 -5.44
CA LYS A 86 3.72 -5.68 -4.92
C LYS A 86 2.27 -5.75 -4.39
N VAL A 87 1.34 -5.21 -5.17
CA VAL A 87 -0.09 -5.09 -4.81
C VAL A 87 -0.73 -6.43 -4.48
N ASP A 88 -0.44 -7.48 -5.25
CA ASP A 88 -1.01 -8.81 -5.00
C ASP A 88 -0.55 -9.40 -3.67
N VAL A 89 0.74 -9.21 -3.32
CA VAL A 89 1.29 -9.68 -2.03
C VAL A 89 0.66 -8.89 -0.88
N ALA A 90 0.56 -7.57 -1.00
CA ALA A 90 -0.08 -6.73 0.02
C ALA A 90 -1.56 -7.11 0.21
N PHE A 91 -2.31 -7.32 -0.89
CA PHE A 91 -3.72 -7.70 -0.82
C PHE A 91 -3.92 -9.12 -0.28
N ASP A 92 -3.07 -10.07 -0.68
CA ASP A 92 -3.09 -11.43 -0.15
C ASP A 92 -2.81 -11.47 1.36
N LEU A 93 -1.91 -10.63 1.84
CA LEU A 93 -1.58 -10.49 3.26
C LEU A 93 -2.75 -9.88 4.04
N LEU A 94 -3.34 -8.78 3.54
CA LEU A 94 -4.49 -8.12 4.16
C LEU A 94 -5.75 -9.02 4.20
N SER A 95 -5.96 -9.84 3.18
CA SER A 95 -7.13 -10.75 3.05
C SER A 95 -6.89 -12.14 3.62
N ALA A 96 -5.69 -12.44 4.13
CA ALA A 96 -5.36 -13.74 4.70
C ALA A 96 -6.23 -14.09 5.91
N THR A 97 -6.50 -15.39 6.10
CA THR A 97 -7.32 -15.92 7.21
C THR A 97 -6.53 -16.83 8.15
N VAL A 98 -5.21 -16.90 7.99
CA VAL A 98 -4.32 -17.66 8.87
C VAL A 98 -4.14 -16.94 10.22
N LYS A 99 -3.73 -17.68 11.25
CA LYS A 99 -3.43 -17.09 12.56
C LYS A 99 -2.38 -15.99 12.41
N GLY A 100 -2.60 -14.82 13.01
CA GLY A 100 -1.77 -13.64 12.84
C GLY A 100 -2.19 -12.73 11.66
N SER A 101 -3.46 -12.81 11.23
CA SER A 101 -4.02 -11.95 10.18
C SER A 101 -5.36 -11.36 10.58
N PHE A 102 -5.81 -10.30 9.89
CA PHE A 102 -7.13 -9.69 10.13
C PHE A 102 -8.28 -10.66 9.87
N GLY A 103 -8.19 -11.47 8.81
CA GLY A 103 -9.23 -12.45 8.50
C GLY A 103 -9.31 -13.60 9.52
N TYR A 104 -8.25 -13.84 10.28
CA TYR A 104 -8.31 -14.77 11.42
C TYR A 104 -9.23 -14.26 12.52
N LEU A 105 -9.13 -12.98 12.90
CA LEU A 105 -10.03 -12.37 13.88
C LEU A 105 -11.48 -12.42 13.40
N LYS A 106 -11.73 -12.08 12.14
CA LYS A 106 -13.04 -12.18 11.52
C LYS A 106 -13.60 -13.61 11.58
N ARG A 107 -12.76 -14.62 11.33
CA ARG A 107 -13.16 -16.05 11.40
C ARG A 107 -13.50 -16.50 12.82
N LEU A 108 -12.91 -15.87 13.83
CA LEU A 108 -13.25 -16.11 15.25
C LEU A 108 -14.56 -15.42 15.66
N GLY A 109 -15.17 -14.61 14.78
CA GLY A 109 -16.37 -13.82 15.08
C GLY A 109 -16.08 -12.51 15.81
N GLU A 110 -14.82 -12.08 15.84
CA GLU A 110 -14.43 -10.84 16.51
C GLU A 110 -14.89 -9.62 15.71
N THR A 111 -15.32 -8.59 16.43
CA THR A 111 -15.83 -7.34 15.86
C THR A 111 -14.87 -6.18 16.04
N THR A 112 -13.76 -6.40 16.73
CA THR A 112 -12.72 -5.40 17.01
C THR A 112 -11.35 -5.90 16.56
N ILE A 113 -10.41 -4.97 16.40
CA ILE A 113 -9.02 -5.30 16.08
C ILE A 113 -8.25 -5.42 17.39
N TRP A 114 -7.55 -6.53 17.56
CA TRP A 114 -6.75 -6.83 18.74
C TRP A 114 -5.33 -6.26 18.64
N GLU A 115 -4.67 -6.10 19.79
CA GLU A 115 -3.27 -5.70 19.88
C GLU A 115 -2.32 -6.72 19.23
N TYR A 116 -2.62 -8.02 19.42
CA TYR A 116 -1.95 -9.13 18.75
C TYR A 116 -2.96 -9.90 17.91
N LEU A 117 -2.65 -10.10 16.64
CA LEU A 117 -3.55 -10.80 15.70
C LEU A 117 -3.55 -12.33 15.87
N ASP A 118 -2.84 -12.85 16.85
CA ASP A 118 -2.64 -14.30 17.03
C ASP A 118 -2.93 -14.84 18.41
N THR A 119 -3.22 -14.00 19.41
CA THR A 119 -3.56 -14.39 20.77
C THR A 119 -4.66 -13.52 21.38
N LYS A 120 -5.51 -14.13 22.19
CA LYS A 120 -6.57 -13.38 22.93
C LYS A 120 -6.06 -12.77 24.26
N TRP A 121 -4.85 -13.03 24.67
CA TRP A 121 -4.24 -12.47 25.89
C TRP A 121 -3.63 -11.11 25.61
N CYS A 122 -4.47 -10.16 25.19
CA CYS A 122 -4.08 -8.81 24.83
C CYS A 122 -5.27 -7.86 24.86
N SER A 123 -5.04 -6.58 24.60
CA SER A 123 -6.12 -5.61 24.38
C SER A 123 -6.92 -5.98 23.12
N HIS A 124 -8.25 -6.02 23.25
CA HIS A 124 -9.16 -6.24 22.12
C HIS A 124 -9.67 -4.94 21.47
N ALA A 125 -9.08 -3.82 21.79
CA ALA A 125 -9.41 -2.50 21.22
C ALA A 125 -8.14 -1.78 20.77
N HIS A 126 -7.58 -2.23 19.64
CA HIS A 126 -6.34 -1.69 19.07
C HIS A 126 -6.53 -1.16 17.65
N PRO A 127 -7.31 -0.07 17.48
CA PRO A 127 -7.70 0.43 16.15
C PRO A 127 -6.52 0.89 15.30
N MET A 128 -5.34 1.12 15.89
CA MET A 128 -4.12 1.53 15.16
C MET A 128 -3.72 0.56 14.06
N PHE A 129 -3.97 -0.73 14.22
CA PHE A 129 -3.80 -1.69 13.12
C PHE A 129 -4.72 -1.42 11.92
N GLY A 130 -5.84 -0.72 12.16
CA GLY A 130 -6.77 -0.32 11.09
C GLY A 130 -6.24 0.78 10.17
N ALA A 131 -5.11 1.42 10.50
CA ALA A 131 -4.49 2.46 9.66
C ALA A 131 -4.24 1.97 8.22
N VAL A 132 -3.95 0.67 8.02
CA VAL A 132 -3.79 0.09 6.68
C VAL A 132 -5.03 0.21 5.79
N ALA A 133 -6.20 0.49 6.36
CA ALA A 133 -7.43 0.67 5.58
C ALA A 133 -7.39 1.91 4.68
N GLU A 134 -6.54 2.91 4.98
CA GLU A 134 -6.37 4.10 4.14
C GLU A 134 -5.81 3.75 2.75
N PHE A 135 -5.05 2.66 2.63
CA PHE A 135 -4.53 2.21 1.34
C PHE A 135 -5.61 1.67 0.41
N LEU A 136 -6.75 1.19 0.94
CA LEU A 136 -7.77 0.54 0.12
C LEU A 136 -8.37 1.50 -0.94
N PRO A 137 -8.90 2.69 -0.60
CA PRO A 137 -9.41 3.61 -1.62
C PRO A 137 -8.29 4.12 -2.53
N LYS A 138 -7.11 4.37 -2.00
CA LYS A 138 -5.95 4.88 -2.74
C LYS A 138 -5.46 3.89 -3.79
N VAL A 139 -5.31 2.64 -3.41
CA VAL A 139 -4.76 1.60 -4.29
C VAL A 139 -5.85 0.98 -5.17
N LEU A 140 -6.95 0.52 -4.58
CA LEU A 140 -7.98 -0.22 -5.32
C LEU A 140 -8.80 0.67 -6.24
N LEU A 141 -9.06 1.92 -5.85
CA LEU A 141 -9.88 2.85 -6.61
C LEU A 141 -9.04 3.92 -7.31
N GLY A 142 -7.77 4.04 -6.93
CA GLY A 142 -6.86 5.06 -7.43
C GLY A 142 -7.13 6.45 -6.87
N LEU A 143 -7.95 6.58 -5.83
CA LEU A 143 -8.31 7.84 -5.21
C LEU A 143 -7.11 8.37 -4.40
N PRO A 144 -6.45 9.47 -4.80
CA PRO A 144 -5.32 10.02 -4.05
C PRO A 144 -5.75 10.57 -2.68
N ASP A 145 -4.77 10.81 -1.83
CA ASP A 145 -5.01 11.53 -0.59
C ASP A 145 -5.65 12.90 -0.89
N LYS A 146 -6.42 13.41 0.07
CA LYS A 146 -7.13 14.68 -0.07
C LYS A 146 -6.14 15.84 -0.19
N GLU A 147 -5.78 16.19 -1.39
CA GLU A 147 -5.12 17.46 -1.67
C GLU A 147 -6.17 18.54 -1.85
N ARG A 148 -5.86 19.76 -1.41
CA ARG A 148 -6.72 20.94 -1.60
C ARG A 148 -6.61 21.48 -3.04
N THR A 149 -6.58 20.60 -4.01
CA THR A 149 -6.51 20.96 -5.41
C THR A 149 -7.77 20.49 -6.13
N ASN A 150 -8.15 21.18 -7.15
CA ASN A 150 -9.20 20.74 -8.08
C ASN A 150 -8.67 19.74 -9.13
N GLU A 151 -7.39 19.38 -9.04
CA GLU A 151 -6.77 18.37 -9.91
C GLU A 151 -6.68 17.03 -9.17
N VAL A 152 -7.30 16.01 -9.73
CA VAL A 152 -7.34 14.66 -9.15
C VAL A 152 -6.78 13.66 -10.17
N VAL A 153 -5.70 12.97 -9.79
CA VAL A 153 -5.07 11.96 -10.65
C VAL A 153 -5.32 10.58 -10.07
N LEU A 154 -6.23 9.84 -10.68
CA LEU A 154 -6.57 8.47 -10.28
C LEU A 154 -5.50 7.48 -10.77
N ARG A 155 -5.01 6.61 -9.87
CA ARG A 155 -4.00 5.58 -10.16
C ARG A 155 -4.44 4.22 -9.61
N PRO A 156 -5.47 3.58 -10.20
CA PRO A 156 -5.98 2.32 -9.66
C PRO A 156 -5.03 1.15 -9.90
N CYS A 157 -4.99 0.23 -8.94
CA CYS A 157 -4.41 -1.09 -9.10
C CYS A 157 -5.50 -2.15 -8.97
N PHE A 158 -5.31 -3.27 -9.67
CA PHE A 158 -6.33 -4.33 -9.76
C PHE A 158 -5.77 -5.66 -9.28
N PRO A 159 -5.80 -5.95 -7.95
CA PRO A 159 -5.30 -7.22 -7.42
C PRO A 159 -5.94 -8.42 -8.11
N ARG A 160 -5.14 -9.46 -8.39
CA ARG A 160 -5.60 -10.63 -9.17
C ARG A 160 -6.84 -11.31 -8.58
N LYS A 161 -6.92 -11.41 -7.25
CA LYS A 161 -8.00 -12.09 -6.54
C LYS A 161 -9.25 -11.24 -6.31
N LEU A 162 -9.21 -9.95 -6.64
CA LEU A 162 -10.36 -9.07 -6.47
C LEU A 162 -11.13 -8.93 -7.79
N SER A 163 -12.43 -9.18 -7.75
CA SER A 163 -13.30 -9.11 -8.93
C SER A 163 -13.95 -7.76 -9.16
N HIS A 164 -14.05 -6.93 -8.11
CA HIS A 164 -14.65 -5.60 -8.16
C HIS A 164 -14.25 -4.78 -6.93
N ALA A 165 -14.32 -3.46 -7.07
CA ALA A 165 -14.31 -2.51 -5.96
C ALA A 165 -15.14 -1.28 -6.30
N GLU A 166 -15.66 -0.60 -5.27
CA GLU A 166 -16.36 0.66 -5.41
C GLU A 166 -16.15 1.55 -4.18
N GLY A 167 -16.19 2.84 -4.36
CA GLY A 167 -16.07 3.82 -3.30
C GLY A 167 -16.00 5.24 -3.84
N SER A 168 -15.86 6.20 -2.93
CA SER A 168 -15.81 7.62 -3.26
C SER A 168 -14.90 8.39 -2.31
N ALA A 169 -14.43 9.55 -2.78
CA ALA A 169 -13.76 10.54 -1.95
C ALA A 169 -14.26 11.95 -2.32
N LEU A 170 -14.06 12.88 -1.40
CA LEU A 170 -14.40 14.29 -1.63
C LEU A 170 -13.12 15.09 -1.86
N TYR A 171 -13.08 15.84 -2.96
CA TYR A 171 -12.03 16.78 -3.32
C TYR A 171 -12.63 18.17 -3.41
N ASP A 172 -12.15 19.10 -2.61
CA ASP A 172 -12.75 20.44 -2.46
C ASP A 172 -14.29 20.38 -2.21
N GLY A 173 -14.71 19.43 -1.35
CA GLY A 173 -16.13 19.19 -1.03
C GLY A 173 -16.95 18.51 -2.10
N LYS A 174 -16.37 18.16 -3.25
CA LYS A 174 -17.04 17.59 -4.42
C LYS A 174 -16.71 16.11 -4.56
N PRO A 175 -17.68 15.22 -4.87
CA PRO A 175 -17.43 13.80 -4.94
C PRO A 175 -16.75 13.37 -6.24
N VAL A 176 -15.81 12.44 -6.11
CA VAL A 176 -15.35 11.54 -7.17
C VAL A 176 -15.74 10.13 -6.74
N GLU A 177 -16.60 9.49 -7.53
CA GLU A 177 -17.03 8.11 -7.26
C GLU A 177 -16.36 7.19 -8.27
N VAL A 178 -15.83 6.09 -7.79
CA VAL A 178 -15.15 5.09 -8.61
C VAL A 178 -15.79 3.73 -8.38
N ARG A 179 -16.04 3.03 -9.47
CA ARG A 179 -16.46 1.61 -9.45
C ARG A 179 -15.76 0.87 -10.57
N TRP A 180 -15.21 -0.29 -10.27
CA TRP A 180 -14.73 -1.16 -11.31
C TRP A 180 -15.15 -2.62 -11.11
N ARG A 181 -15.16 -3.34 -12.22
CA ARG A 181 -15.43 -4.78 -12.27
C ARG A 181 -14.50 -5.45 -13.27
N LYS A 182 -13.93 -6.56 -12.86
CA LYS A 182 -13.11 -7.43 -13.69
C LYS A 182 -13.99 -8.39 -14.46
N THR A 183 -13.72 -8.52 -15.76
CA THR A 183 -14.37 -9.49 -16.67
C THR A 183 -13.29 -10.08 -17.56
N ASN A 184 -12.97 -11.35 -17.38
CA ASN A 184 -11.81 -12.00 -18.05
C ASN A 184 -10.53 -11.17 -17.80
N ASN A 185 -9.86 -10.75 -18.87
CA ASN A 185 -8.62 -9.98 -18.83
C ASN A 185 -8.85 -8.46 -18.97
N THR A 186 -10.06 -7.98 -18.68
CA THR A 186 -10.41 -6.56 -18.77
C THR A 186 -11.02 -6.04 -17.48
N ILE A 187 -10.79 -4.75 -17.21
CA ILE A 187 -11.45 -4.00 -16.16
C ILE A 187 -12.40 -2.99 -16.82
N ARG A 188 -13.67 -3.05 -16.46
CA ARG A 188 -14.60 -1.96 -16.70
C ARG A 188 -14.49 -0.99 -15.53
N TYR A 189 -13.89 0.17 -15.79
CA TYR A 189 -13.61 1.21 -14.80
C TYR A 189 -14.53 2.40 -15.04
N ARG A 190 -15.40 2.70 -14.07
CA ARG A 190 -16.40 3.77 -14.15
C ARG A 190 -16.08 4.84 -13.13
N VAL A 191 -16.14 6.08 -13.56
CA VAL A 191 -15.88 7.24 -12.69
C VAL A 191 -17.00 8.26 -12.87
N PHE A 192 -17.56 8.72 -11.75
CA PHE A 192 -18.36 9.93 -11.71
C PHE A 192 -17.48 11.09 -11.22
N VAL A 193 -17.49 12.18 -11.99
CA VAL A 193 -16.71 13.39 -11.70
C VAL A 193 -17.69 14.54 -11.46
N ALA A 194 -17.66 15.12 -10.26
CA ALA A 194 -18.47 16.30 -9.96
C ALA A 194 -17.96 17.55 -10.72
N ASN A 195 -18.86 18.48 -11.01
CA ASN A 195 -18.57 19.70 -11.76
C ASN A 195 -17.46 20.53 -11.10
N GLY A 196 -16.53 21.03 -11.92
CA GLY A 196 -15.44 21.90 -11.51
C GLY A 196 -14.26 21.17 -10.88
N LEU A 197 -14.13 19.84 -11.10
CA LEU A 197 -12.94 19.06 -10.84
C LEU A 197 -12.26 18.68 -12.15
N ASN A 198 -10.93 18.75 -12.17
CA ASN A 198 -10.10 18.24 -13.26
C ASN A 198 -9.61 16.84 -12.88
N VAL A 199 -10.19 15.82 -13.47
CA VAL A 199 -9.87 14.43 -13.12
C VAL A 199 -9.21 13.72 -14.30
N SER A 200 -8.14 13.00 -14.01
CA SER A 200 -7.50 12.11 -14.99
C SER A 200 -7.24 10.74 -14.38
N VAL A 201 -7.13 9.73 -15.23
CA VAL A 201 -6.74 8.36 -14.85
C VAL A 201 -5.41 8.04 -15.49
N ILE A 202 -4.46 7.56 -14.70
CA ILE A 202 -3.18 7.01 -15.20
C ILE A 202 -3.21 5.50 -14.95
N CYS A 203 -3.17 4.74 -16.02
CA CYS A 203 -3.12 3.29 -15.95
C CYS A 203 -2.37 2.73 -17.17
N ASN A 204 -1.53 1.70 -16.98
CA ASN A 204 -0.71 1.08 -18.03
C ASN A 204 0.09 2.11 -18.85
N GLY A 205 0.67 3.11 -18.17
CA GLY A 205 1.45 4.19 -18.81
C GLY A 205 0.63 5.19 -19.62
N LYS A 206 -0.70 5.04 -19.69
CA LYS A 206 -1.59 5.95 -20.44
C LYS A 206 -2.31 6.90 -19.48
N THR A 207 -2.32 8.18 -19.80
CA THR A 207 -3.15 9.20 -19.12
C THR A 207 -4.42 9.44 -19.94
N THR A 208 -5.57 9.40 -19.28
CA THR A 208 -6.88 9.70 -19.86
C THR A 208 -7.55 10.79 -19.02
N VAL A 209 -7.85 11.93 -19.63
CA VAL A 209 -8.63 13.01 -18.99
C VAL A 209 -10.10 12.66 -19.01
N LEU A 210 -10.79 12.86 -17.89
CA LEU A 210 -12.19 12.56 -17.73
C LEU A 210 -13.03 13.83 -17.87
N SER A 211 -14.24 13.67 -18.41
CA SER A 211 -15.25 14.74 -18.46
C SER A 211 -16.04 14.79 -17.15
N GLU A 212 -16.66 15.93 -16.87
CA GLU A 212 -17.67 16.03 -15.82
C GLU A 212 -18.80 15.01 -16.04
N GLY A 213 -19.35 14.48 -14.96
CA GLY A 213 -20.38 13.45 -14.99
C GLY A 213 -19.82 12.03 -15.09
N LYS A 214 -20.51 11.17 -15.82
CA LYS A 214 -20.20 9.72 -15.90
C LYS A 214 -19.20 9.42 -17.01
N ASN A 215 -18.14 8.72 -16.64
CA ASN A 215 -17.11 8.21 -17.55
C ASN A 215 -17.01 6.67 -17.43
N GLU A 216 -16.67 6.00 -18.53
CA GLU A 216 -16.40 4.58 -18.56
C GLU A 216 -15.16 4.30 -19.40
N LEU A 217 -14.20 3.55 -18.80
CA LEU A 217 -12.98 3.11 -19.45
C LEU A 217 -12.92 1.59 -19.45
N THR A 218 -12.41 1.00 -20.53
CA THR A 218 -12.00 -0.40 -20.56
C THR A 218 -10.49 -0.48 -20.48
N ILE A 219 -9.97 -1.10 -19.41
CA ILE A 219 -8.54 -1.23 -19.14
C ILE A 219 -8.18 -2.70 -19.37
N GLN A 220 -7.21 -2.96 -20.22
CA GLN A 220 -6.64 -4.30 -20.39
C GLN A 220 -5.72 -4.60 -19.21
N LEU A 221 -5.87 -5.76 -18.58
CA LEU A 221 -4.89 -6.25 -17.63
C LEU A 221 -3.65 -6.68 -18.41
N LEU A 222 -2.49 -6.22 -17.98
CA LEU A 222 -1.23 -6.70 -18.52
C LEU A 222 -1.02 -8.12 -17.96
N ASP A 223 -0.80 -9.09 -18.84
CA ASP A 223 -0.32 -10.39 -18.42
C ASP A 223 1.11 -10.19 -17.94
N ASN A 224 1.34 -10.22 -16.64
CA ASN A 224 2.69 -10.30 -16.10
C ASN A 224 3.21 -11.72 -16.36
N GLU A 225 3.56 -12.01 -17.60
CA GLU A 225 4.43 -13.12 -17.93
C GLU A 225 5.85 -12.70 -17.47
N ASN A 226 6.36 -13.37 -16.45
CA ASN A 226 7.69 -13.25 -15.84
C ASN A 226 7.80 -12.33 -14.61
N GLU A 227 7.34 -12.79 -13.44
CA GLU A 227 8.05 -12.60 -12.17
C GLU A 227 8.26 -13.93 -11.43
#